data_bfbe2e3b2340e1a7f23a8df8bfba5e4e
#
_entry.id   bfbe2e3b2340e1a7f23a8df8bfba5e4e
#
_cell.length_a   1.000
_cell.length_b   1.000
_cell.length_c   1.000
_cell.angle_alpha   90.00
_cell.angle_beta   90.00
_cell.angle_gamma   90.00
#
_symmetry.space_group_name_H-M   'P 1'
#
loop_
_entity.id
_entity.type
_entity.pdbx_description
1 polymer ?
#
loop_
_entity_poly.entity_id
_entity_poly.type
_entity_poly.pdbx_seq_one_letter_code
_entity_poly.pdbx_strand_id
1 'polypeptide(L)'
;MGTGLNGGARLTGRNVFGPVVFLLFISAACTSSPAQGADPVAEVKTVWNAQVEAWNRGDLEAFMDGYWKSPDLVFFTNGAETRGWQQTHDRYRASYQGEGKQMGTLDFPQLEFKALGPDAVLARGRGRLRMPDGKESTGMTSVTFQKLAEGWRIVHDHSSAVNN
;
A
#
# COMPACT_ATOMS: atom_id res chain seq x y z
N MET A 1 3.86 105.50 6.65
CA MET A 1 4.25 105.67 5.23
C MET A 1 4.11 104.36 4.55
N GLY A 2 3.21 104.15 3.82
CA GLY A 2 2.87 104.16 2.44
C GLY A 2 2.45 102.74 2.07
N THR A 3 1.17 102.51 1.92
CA THR A 3 0.43 102.34 0.63
C THR A 3 0.98 101.18 -0.20
N GLY A 4 0.25 100.19 -0.67
CA GLY A 4 -0.99 100.19 -1.35
C GLY A 4 -1.25 98.75 -1.93
N LEU A 5 -2.49 98.50 -1.96
CA LEU A 5 -3.35 98.06 -3.09
C LEU A 5 -3.05 96.83 -3.91
N ASN A 6 -3.95 95.91 -3.84
CA ASN A 6 -4.85 95.44 -4.85
C ASN A 6 -4.39 94.39 -5.83
N GLY A 7 -5.23 93.36 -6.00
CA GLY A 7 -5.20 92.53 -7.17
C GLY A 7 -5.89 91.20 -6.94
N GLY A 8 -7.22 91.21 -7.00
CA GLY A 8 -7.98 89.97 -7.01
C GLY A 8 -7.85 89.22 -8.34
N ALA A 9 -7.78 87.97 -8.35
CA ALA A 9 -8.08 87.13 -9.47
C ALA A 9 -8.76 85.82 -8.98
N ARG A 10 -10.04 85.71 -9.23
CA ARG A 10 -10.80 84.50 -9.10
C ARG A 10 -10.37 83.56 -10.21
N LEU A 11 -9.93 82.38 -9.89
CA LEU A 11 -9.84 81.25 -10.82
C LEU A 11 -10.70 80.12 -10.29
N THR A 12 -11.75 79.85 -11.05
CA THR A 12 -12.66 78.76 -10.93
C THR A 12 -11.92 77.45 -11.24
N GLY A 13 -11.61 76.65 -10.20
CA GLY A 13 -11.07 75.31 -10.37
C GLY A 13 -12.19 74.30 -10.57
N ARG A 14 -12.27 73.73 -11.74
CA ARG A 14 -13.13 72.58 -12.05
C ARG A 14 -12.58 71.36 -11.35
N ASN A 15 -13.36 70.81 -10.42
CA ASN A 15 -13.10 69.48 -9.84
C ASN A 15 -13.39 68.42 -10.90
N VAL A 16 -12.34 67.78 -11.38
CA VAL A 16 -12.44 66.55 -12.21
C VAL A 16 -12.25 65.37 -11.29
N PHE A 17 -13.35 64.82 -10.81
CA PHE A 17 -13.34 63.53 -10.17
C PHE A 17 -13.26 62.46 -11.25
N GLY A 18 -12.05 61.91 -11.50
CA GLY A 18 -11.87 60.71 -12.31
C GLY A 18 -12.26 59.47 -11.47
N PRO A 19 -12.93 58.50 -12.06
CA PRO A 19 -13.25 57.24 -11.34
C PRO A 19 -11.97 56.43 -11.12
N VAL A 20 -11.65 56.21 -9.83
CA VAL A 20 -10.61 55.24 -9.42
C VAL A 20 -11.18 53.83 -9.65
N VAL A 21 -10.78 53.22 -10.75
CA VAL A 21 -11.08 51.78 -11.01
C VAL A 21 -10.21 50.96 -10.10
N PHE A 22 -10.79 50.41 -9.03
CA PHE A 22 -10.14 49.41 -8.16
C PHE A 22 -10.15 48.08 -8.89
N LEU A 23 -9.04 47.72 -9.53
CA LEU A 23 -8.81 46.37 -10.08
C LEU A 23 -8.60 45.42 -8.94
N LEU A 24 -9.66 44.69 -8.57
CA LEU A 24 -9.54 43.50 -7.66
C LEU A 24 -8.82 42.39 -8.39
N PHE A 25 -7.53 42.20 -8.08
CA PHE A 25 -6.81 40.98 -8.44
C PHE A 25 -7.31 39.85 -7.57
N ILE A 26 -8.24 39.04 -8.08
CA ILE A 26 -8.58 37.75 -7.48
C ILE A 26 -7.44 36.79 -7.79
N SER A 27 -6.50 36.64 -6.86
CA SER A 27 -5.50 35.60 -6.90
C SER A 27 -6.21 34.27 -6.64
N ALA A 28 -6.50 33.51 -7.70
CA ALA A 28 -6.93 32.12 -7.58
C ALA A 28 -5.76 31.31 -7.00
N ALA A 29 -5.79 31.09 -5.70
CA ALA A 29 -4.90 30.12 -5.06
C ALA A 29 -5.32 28.73 -5.58
N CYS A 30 -4.57 28.17 -6.54
CA CYS A 30 -4.64 26.75 -6.86
C CYS A 30 -4.19 25.98 -5.62
N THR A 31 -5.12 25.56 -4.77
CA THR A 31 -4.87 24.55 -3.77
C THR A 31 -4.71 23.21 -4.49
N SER A 32 -3.47 22.85 -4.82
CA SER A 32 -3.14 21.49 -5.20
C SER A 32 -3.42 20.62 -3.99
N SER A 33 -4.54 19.88 -3.99
CA SER A 33 -4.74 18.76 -3.06
C SER A 33 -3.53 17.82 -3.21
N PRO A 34 -2.87 17.42 -2.10
CA PRO A 34 -1.86 16.39 -2.17
C PRO A 34 -2.51 15.17 -2.83
N ALA A 35 -1.88 14.65 -3.88
CA ALA A 35 -2.29 13.40 -4.48
C ALA A 35 -2.33 12.36 -3.34
N GLN A 36 -3.52 11.87 -3.03
CA GLN A 36 -3.72 10.87 -2.00
C GLN A 36 -3.01 9.62 -2.52
N GLY A 37 -1.82 9.32 -1.98
CA GLY A 37 -1.09 8.11 -2.32
C GLY A 37 -2.02 6.92 -2.12
N ALA A 38 -1.93 5.93 -3.00
CA ALA A 38 -2.75 4.73 -2.88
C ALA A 38 -2.57 4.12 -1.48
N ASP A 39 -3.66 3.63 -0.88
CA ASP A 39 -3.64 3.02 0.45
C ASP A 39 -2.78 1.74 0.43
N PRO A 40 -1.65 1.70 1.16
CA PRO A 40 -0.77 0.54 1.20
C PRO A 40 -1.50 -0.76 1.56
N VAL A 41 -2.48 -0.69 2.46
CA VAL A 41 -3.26 -1.85 2.87
C VAL A 41 -4.15 -2.35 1.74
N ALA A 42 -4.77 -1.46 0.96
CA ALA A 42 -5.58 -1.85 -0.18
C ALA A 42 -4.73 -2.50 -1.29
N GLU A 43 -3.54 -1.95 -1.57
CA GLU A 43 -2.61 -2.53 -2.54
C GLU A 43 -2.15 -3.94 -2.11
N VAL A 44 -1.76 -4.11 -0.83
CA VAL A 44 -1.32 -5.41 -0.29
C VAL A 44 -2.45 -6.44 -0.28
N LYS A 45 -3.68 -6.04 0.05
CA LYS A 45 -4.85 -6.94 -0.03
C LYS A 45 -5.05 -7.50 -1.43
N THR A 46 -4.77 -6.72 -2.47
CA THR A 46 -4.85 -7.18 -3.87
C THR A 46 -3.83 -8.31 -4.12
N VAL A 47 -2.57 -8.14 -3.67
CA VAL A 47 -1.53 -9.17 -3.79
C VAL A 47 -1.90 -10.42 -2.99
N TRP A 48 -2.36 -10.25 -1.75
CA TRP A 48 -2.79 -11.35 -0.88
C TRP A 48 -3.92 -12.17 -1.50
N ASN A 49 -4.95 -11.52 -2.00
CA ASN A 49 -6.09 -12.20 -2.62
C ASN A 49 -5.67 -12.98 -3.87
N ALA A 50 -4.82 -12.39 -4.72
CA ALA A 50 -4.28 -13.07 -5.88
C ALA A 50 -3.48 -14.34 -5.51
N GLN A 51 -2.71 -14.30 -4.40
CA GLN A 51 -2.00 -15.47 -3.89
C GLN A 51 -2.95 -16.56 -3.39
N VAL A 52 -3.98 -16.20 -2.60
CA VAL A 52 -4.98 -17.16 -2.12
C VAL A 52 -5.75 -17.80 -3.29
N GLU A 53 -6.12 -17.02 -4.29
CA GLU A 53 -6.75 -17.52 -5.51
C GLU A 53 -5.82 -18.45 -6.30
N ALA A 54 -4.54 -18.09 -6.43
CA ALA A 54 -3.53 -18.92 -7.08
C ALA A 54 -3.36 -20.27 -6.36
N TRP A 55 -3.24 -20.23 -5.04
CA TRP A 55 -3.20 -21.45 -4.22
C TRP A 55 -4.41 -22.35 -4.46
N ASN A 56 -5.61 -21.77 -4.37
CA ASN A 56 -6.87 -22.52 -4.45
C ASN A 56 -7.15 -23.13 -5.82
N ARG A 57 -6.50 -22.65 -6.89
CA ARG A 57 -6.52 -23.30 -8.21
C ARG A 57 -5.32 -24.23 -8.47
N GLY A 58 -4.43 -24.41 -7.47
CA GLY A 58 -3.27 -25.31 -7.59
C GLY A 58 -2.08 -24.70 -8.34
N ASP A 59 -2.05 -23.39 -8.53
CA ASP A 59 -1.02 -22.65 -9.28
C ASP A 59 0.06 -22.14 -8.33
N LEU A 60 1.04 -23.01 -8.03
CA LEU A 60 2.14 -22.67 -7.12
C LEU A 60 3.00 -21.51 -7.65
N GLU A 61 3.21 -21.44 -8.94
CA GLU A 61 4.05 -20.40 -9.54
C GLU A 61 3.43 -19.02 -9.33
N ALA A 62 2.14 -18.88 -9.64
CA ALA A 62 1.41 -17.62 -9.39
C ALA A 62 1.28 -17.29 -7.89
N PHE A 63 1.19 -18.30 -6.99
CA PHE A 63 1.25 -18.08 -5.55
C PHE A 63 2.60 -17.52 -5.14
N MET A 64 3.69 -18.06 -5.67
CA MET A 64 5.06 -17.65 -5.35
C MET A 64 5.45 -16.29 -5.96
N ASP A 65 4.68 -15.76 -6.94
CA ASP A 65 4.88 -14.41 -7.47
C ASP A 65 4.60 -13.31 -6.43
N GLY A 66 3.84 -13.59 -5.38
CA GLY A 66 3.65 -12.69 -4.25
C GLY A 66 4.88 -12.55 -3.35
N TYR A 67 5.83 -13.46 -3.45
CA TYR A 67 7.07 -13.45 -2.66
C TYR A 67 8.20 -12.72 -3.40
N TRP A 68 9.06 -12.07 -2.63
CA TRP A 68 10.25 -11.41 -3.14
C TRP A 68 11.25 -12.41 -3.73
N LYS A 69 11.57 -12.29 -5.01
CA LYS A 69 12.53 -13.16 -5.72
C LYS A 69 13.98 -12.81 -5.37
N SER A 70 14.35 -13.03 -4.11
CA SER A 70 15.66 -12.68 -3.55
C SER A 70 16.22 -13.83 -2.70
N PRO A 71 17.57 -13.94 -2.59
CA PRO A 71 18.20 -14.79 -1.59
C PRO A 71 17.92 -14.33 -0.14
N ASP A 72 17.49 -13.09 0.06
CA ASP A 72 17.23 -12.51 1.39
C ASP A 72 15.79 -12.72 1.87
N LEU A 73 14.91 -13.33 1.08
CA LEU A 73 13.59 -13.77 1.55
C LEU A 73 13.75 -14.71 2.75
N VAL A 74 12.98 -14.46 3.82
CA VAL A 74 13.02 -15.29 5.04
C VAL A 74 11.66 -15.90 5.30
N PHE A 75 11.62 -17.22 5.48
CA PHE A 75 10.42 -17.96 5.82
C PHE A 75 10.65 -18.81 7.08
N PHE A 76 9.86 -18.58 8.14
CA PHE A 76 9.87 -19.36 9.37
C PHE A 76 8.64 -20.25 9.43
N THR A 77 8.84 -21.52 9.79
CA THR A 77 7.74 -22.43 10.02
C THR A 77 8.15 -23.57 10.95
N ASN A 78 7.31 -23.86 11.94
CA ASN A 78 7.47 -25.00 12.84
C ASN A 78 8.89 -25.13 13.42
N GLY A 79 9.51 -24.02 13.78
CA GLY A 79 10.87 -23.97 14.33
C GLY A 79 12.00 -24.07 13.30
N ALA A 80 11.69 -24.13 12.00
CA ALA A 80 12.68 -24.15 10.92
C ALA A 80 12.72 -22.80 10.18
N GLU A 81 13.91 -22.42 9.75
CA GLU A 81 14.15 -21.29 8.84
C GLU A 81 14.40 -21.80 7.42
N THR A 82 13.77 -21.16 6.43
CA THR A 82 14.10 -21.30 5.02
C THR A 82 14.50 -19.92 4.51
N ARG A 83 15.65 -19.80 3.85
CA ARG A 83 16.17 -18.55 3.35
C ARG A 83 16.30 -18.61 1.83
N GLY A 84 15.83 -17.55 1.17
CA GLY A 84 15.82 -17.41 -0.27
C GLY A 84 14.54 -17.89 -0.94
N TRP A 85 14.19 -17.22 -2.04
CA TRP A 85 12.98 -17.51 -2.81
C TRP A 85 12.98 -18.93 -3.39
N GLN A 86 14.10 -19.35 -3.98
CA GLN A 86 14.20 -20.67 -4.60
C GLN A 86 13.98 -21.79 -3.61
N GLN A 87 14.63 -21.72 -2.45
CA GLN A 87 14.49 -22.72 -1.41
C GLN A 87 13.06 -22.76 -0.84
N THR A 88 12.42 -21.60 -0.71
CA THR A 88 11.02 -21.50 -0.29
C THR A 88 10.10 -22.14 -1.32
N HIS A 89 10.28 -21.85 -2.61
CA HIS A 89 9.53 -22.42 -3.70
C HIS A 89 9.68 -23.96 -3.75
N ASP A 90 10.91 -24.48 -3.70
CA ASP A 90 11.18 -25.93 -3.76
C ASP A 90 10.56 -26.66 -2.58
N ARG A 91 10.56 -26.02 -1.39
CA ARG A 91 9.89 -26.54 -0.20
C ARG A 91 8.37 -26.62 -0.39
N TYR A 92 7.74 -25.58 -0.91
CA TYR A 92 6.31 -25.61 -1.24
C TYR A 92 5.98 -26.68 -2.27
N ARG A 93 6.77 -26.78 -3.34
CA ARG A 93 6.62 -27.82 -4.36
C ARG A 93 6.69 -29.23 -3.76
N ALA A 94 7.70 -29.51 -2.95
CA ALA A 94 7.86 -30.81 -2.29
C ALA A 94 6.71 -31.12 -1.32
N SER A 95 6.20 -30.11 -0.61
CA SER A 95 5.15 -30.29 0.38
C SER A 95 3.76 -30.47 -0.25
N TYR A 96 3.45 -29.75 -1.33
CA TYR A 96 2.07 -29.59 -1.83
C TYR A 96 1.86 -30.00 -3.28
N GLN A 97 2.93 -30.20 -4.08
CA GLN A 97 2.85 -30.64 -5.48
C GLN A 97 3.73 -31.87 -5.76
N GLY A 98 4.29 -32.50 -4.72
CA GLY A 98 4.99 -33.79 -4.87
C GLY A 98 4.07 -34.86 -5.45
N GLU A 99 4.64 -35.98 -5.86
CA GLU A 99 3.91 -37.07 -6.50
C GLU A 99 2.64 -37.46 -5.72
N GLY A 100 1.48 -37.42 -6.38
CA GLY A 100 0.17 -37.72 -5.79
C GLY A 100 -0.39 -36.67 -4.82
N LYS A 101 0.26 -35.51 -4.66
CA LYS A 101 -0.19 -34.43 -3.77
C LYS A 101 -1.00 -33.38 -4.52
N GLN A 102 -1.90 -32.74 -3.80
CA GLN A 102 -2.67 -31.58 -4.25
C GLN A 102 -2.61 -30.47 -3.18
N MET A 103 -2.64 -29.21 -3.61
CA MET A 103 -2.43 -28.06 -2.72
C MET A 103 -3.52 -27.86 -1.69
N GLY A 104 -4.72 -28.39 -1.88
CA GLY A 104 -5.83 -28.18 -0.98
C GLY A 104 -6.43 -26.76 -1.07
N THR A 105 -7.36 -26.44 -0.18
CA THR A 105 -8.04 -25.13 -0.13
C THR A 105 -7.56 -24.33 1.06
N LEU A 106 -7.04 -23.13 0.80
CA LEU A 106 -6.53 -22.18 1.78
C LEU A 106 -7.53 -21.05 1.99
N ASP A 107 -7.85 -20.77 3.25
CA ASP A 107 -8.59 -19.58 3.65
C ASP A 107 -8.05 -18.96 4.95
N PHE A 108 -8.49 -17.73 5.24
CA PHE A 108 -8.05 -16.97 6.41
C PHE A 108 -9.27 -16.42 7.15
N PRO A 109 -9.87 -17.20 8.06
CA PRO A 109 -11.08 -16.78 8.79
C PRO A 109 -10.85 -15.59 9.72
N GLN A 110 -9.60 -15.32 10.08
CA GLN A 110 -9.19 -14.16 10.88
C GLN A 110 -7.93 -13.58 10.24
N LEU A 111 -8.04 -12.38 9.68
CA LEU A 111 -6.93 -11.71 9.00
C LEU A 111 -7.01 -10.20 9.23
N GLU A 112 -5.91 -9.64 9.67
CA GLU A 112 -5.73 -8.21 9.90
C GLU A 112 -4.55 -7.71 9.07
N PHE A 113 -4.69 -6.53 8.48
CA PHE A 113 -3.62 -5.82 7.80
C PHE A 113 -3.33 -4.51 8.53
N LYS A 114 -2.06 -4.22 8.79
CA LYS A 114 -1.60 -3.00 9.45
C LYS A 114 -0.50 -2.35 8.64
N ALA A 115 -0.73 -1.13 8.17
CA ALA A 115 0.34 -0.33 7.59
C ALA A 115 1.38 0.00 8.69
N LEU A 116 2.65 -0.26 8.38
CA LEU A 116 3.81 0.08 9.21
C LEU A 116 4.52 1.34 8.69
N GLY A 117 4.11 1.82 7.53
CA GLY A 117 4.61 2.98 6.82
C GLY A 117 4.07 2.99 5.39
N PRO A 118 4.52 3.92 4.54
CA PRO A 118 4.07 4.00 3.16
C PRO A 118 4.48 2.78 2.32
N ASP A 119 5.57 2.11 2.70
CA ASP A 119 6.21 1.04 1.93
C ASP A 119 6.28 -0.29 2.69
N ALA A 120 5.58 -0.42 3.83
CA ALA A 120 5.57 -1.65 4.62
C ALA A 120 4.19 -1.92 5.21
N VAL A 121 3.73 -3.19 5.12
CA VAL A 121 2.47 -3.66 5.69
C VAL A 121 2.69 -5.01 6.36
N LEU A 122 2.14 -5.17 7.55
CA LEU A 122 2.04 -6.45 8.26
C LEU A 122 0.65 -7.03 8.02
N ALA A 123 0.59 -8.27 7.51
CA ALA A 123 -0.59 -9.12 7.54
C ALA A 123 -0.42 -10.17 8.64
N ARG A 124 -1.43 -10.37 9.48
CA ARG A 124 -1.39 -11.37 10.54
C ARG A 124 -2.76 -11.95 10.80
N GLY A 125 -2.79 -13.21 11.19
CA GLY A 125 -4.06 -13.85 11.47
C GLY A 125 -3.99 -15.37 11.58
N ARG A 126 -5.15 -16.00 11.40
CA ARG A 126 -5.29 -17.45 11.41
C ARG A 126 -5.58 -17.93 9.99
N GLY A 127 -4.70 -18.81 9.50
CA GLY A 127 -4.92 -19.57 8.26
C GLY A 127 -5.55 -20.92 8.54
N ARG A 128 -6.21 -21.46 7.54
CA ARG A 128 -6.80 -22.80 7.53
C ARG A 128 -6.56 -23.43 6.16
N LEU A 129 -5.96 -24.61 6.17
CA LEU A 129 -5.72 -25.41 4.98
C LEU A 129 -6.52 -26.71 5.08
N ARG A 130 -7.41 -26.96 4.11
CA ARG A 130 -8.16 -28.19 3.97
C ARG A 130 -7.61 -28.99 2.79
N MET A 131 -7.15 -30.19 3.08
CA MET A 131 -6.62 -31.09 2.07
C MET A 131 -7.74 -31.88 1.39
N PRO A 132 -7.53 -32.39 0.15
CA PRO A 132 -8.54 -33.18 -0.56
C PRO A 132 -8.95 -34.47 0.17
N ASP A 133 -8.08 -35.02 1.03
CA ASP A 133 -8.34 -36.19 1.85
C ASP A 133 -9.20 -35.88 3.11
N GLY A 134 -9.65 -34.63 3.23
CA GLY A 134 -10.49 -34.16 4.34
C GLY A 134 -9.72 -33.71 5.58
N LYS A 135 -8.40 -33.86 5.61
CA LYS A 135 -7.59 -33.32 6.71
C LYS A 135 -7.60 -31.80 6.70
N GLU A 136 -7.71 -31.22 7.89
CA GLU A 136 -7.64 -29.79 8.10
C GLU A 136 -6.48 -29.45 9.04
N SER A 137 -5.72 -28.42 8.70
CA SER A 137 -4.76 -27.82 9.61
C SER A 137 -5.07 -26.33 9.76
N THR A 138 -4.89 -25.83 10.98
CA THR A 138 -5.00 -24.39 11.26
C THR A 138 -3.69 -23.89 11.83
N GLY A 139 -3.41 -22.61 11.62
CA GLY A 139 -2.17 -22.03 12.11
C GLY A 139 -2.23 -20.52 12.21
N MET A 140 -1.23 -19.95 12.85
CA MET A 140 -1.04 -18.51 12.90
C MET A 140 -0.03 -18.10 11.82
N THR A 141 -0.29 -16.95 11.21
CA THR A 141 0.61 -16.36 10.23
C THR A 141 0.90 -14.91 10.57
N SER A 142 2.14 -14.49 10.31
CA SER A 142 2.58 -13.08 10.35
C SER A 142 3.48 -12.85 9.14
N VAL A 143 2.99 -12.04 8.20
CA VAL A 143 3.65 -11.81 6.91
C VAL A 143 3.96 -10.33 6.75
N THR A 144 5.20 -10.01 6.42
CA THR A 144 5.61 -8.64 6.15
C THR A 144 5.71 -8.44 4.65
N PHE A 145 4.95 -7.46 4.16
CA PHE A 145 5.04 -6.95 2.80
C PHE A 145 5.90 -5.70 2.75
N GLN A 146 6.68 -5.55 1.70
CA GLN A 146 7.44 -4.35 1.37
C GLN A 146 7.14 -3.92 -0.06
N LYS A 147 7.04 -2.61 -0.28
CA LYS A 147 6.91 -2.02 -1.61
C LYS A 147 8.30 -1.90 -2.22
N LEU A 148 8.56 -2.72 -3.22
CA LEU A 148 9.80 -2.79 -3.98
C LEU A 148 9.63 -2.14 -5.36
N ALA A 149 10.67 -2.11 -6.17
CA ALA A 149 10.60 -1.58 -7.54
C ALA A 149 9.60 -2.36 -8.42
N GLU A 150 9.50 -3.68 -8.20
CA GLU A 150 8.56 -4.59 -8.88
C GLU A 150 7.16 -4.64 -8.23
N GLY A 151 6.87 -3.79 -7.25
CA GLY A 151 5.61 -3.74 -6.51
C GLY A 151 5.68 -4.37 -5.12
N TRP A 152 4.51 -4.60 -4.51
CA TRP A 152 4.42 -5.21 -3.18
C TRP A 152 4.80 -6.68 -3.21
N ARG A 153 5.72 -7.09 -2.31
CA ARG A 153 6.18 -8.46 -2.17
C ARG A 153 6.30 -8.85 -0.70
N ILE A 154 6.07 -10.13 -0.41
CA ILE A 154 6.39 -10.74 0.87
C ILE A 154 7.90 -10.84 0.99
N VAL A 155 8.47 -10.19 2.00
CA VAL A 155 9.89 -10.24 2.32
C VAL A 155 10.18 -11.12 3.54
N HIS A 156 9.17 -11.34 4.37
CA HIS A 156 9.22 -12.25 5.52
C HIS A 156 7.87 -12.91 5.75
N ASP A 157 7.88 -14.21 5.97
CA ASP A 157 6.71 -15.01 6.36
C ASP A 157 7.06 -15.85 7.58
N HIS A 158 6.21 -15.79 8.59
CA HIS A 158 6.25 -16.70 9.74
C HIS A 158 4.88 -17.36 9.87
N SER A 159 4.84 -18.65 9.56
CA SER A 159 3.62 -19.45 9.63
C SER A 159 3.86 -20.70 10.49
N SER A 160 3.02 -20.89 11.48
CA SER A 160 3.00 -22.08 12.33
C SER A 160 1.68 -22.82 12.14
N ALA A 161 1.72 -24.13 12.02
CA ALA A 161 0.53 -24.97 11.90
C ALA A 161 0.36 -25.86 13.14
N VAL A 162 -0.88 -26.02 13.57
CA VAL A 162 -1.27 -27.06 14.52
C VAL A 162 -1.95 -28.15 13.70
N ASN A 163 -1.35 -29.32 13.68
CA ASN A 163 -1.97 -30.52 13.10
C ASN A 163 -2.93 -31.08 14.15
N ASN A 164 -4.22 -31.09 13.84
CA ASN A 164 -5.25 -31.77 14.64
C ASN A 164 -5.41 -33.20 14.19
#